data_031c3e7647dbefa3f6d2ef9eea00323e
#
_entry.id   031c3e7647dbefa3f6d2ef9eea00323e
#
_cell.length_a   1.000
_cell.length_b   1.000
_cell.length_c   1.000
_cell.angle_alpha   90.00
_cell.angle_beta   90.00
_cell.angle_gamma   90.00
#
_symmetry.space_group_name_H-M   'P 1'
#
loop_
_entity.id
_entity.type
_entity.pdbx_description
1 polymer ?
#
loop_
_entity_poly.entity_id
_entity_poly.type
_entity_poly.pdbx_seq_one_letter_code
_entity_poly.pdbx_strand_id
1 'polypeptide(L)'
;EHSSIRVVQLLNDSGEHNLQDAINHPAEDFTATPSPADEVAYFQLSGGTTGTPKLIPRTHNDYYYSVRRSVEICQFTQQTRYLCAIPAAHNYAMSSPGSLGVFLAGGTVVLAADPSATLCFPLIEKHQVNVTALVPPAVSLWLQALAEGESRAQLASLKLLQVGGARLSATLAARIPAEIGCQL
;
A
#
# COMPACT_ATOMS: atom_id res chain seq x y z
N GLU A 1 -17.09 -17.96 20.59
CA GLU A 1 -17.13 -16.98 21.67
C GLU A 1 -16.09 -17.23 22.77
N HIS A 2 -14.99 -17.91 22.47
CA HIS A 2 -13.87 -18.06 23.40
C HIS A 2 -12.63 -17.43 22.80
N SER A 3 -12.61 -16.10 22.72
CA SER A 3 -11.38 -15.37 22.40
C SER A 3 -10.49 -15.37 23.63
N SER A 4 -9.27 -15.86 23.48
CA SER A 4 -8.20 -15.67 24.48
C SER A 4 -7.60 -14.28 24.44
N ILE A 5 -8.04 -13.42 23.51
CA ILE A 5 -7.60 -12.03 23.40
C ILE A 5 -8.08 -11.27 24.63
N ARG A 6 -7.14 -10.76 25.42
CA ARG A 6 -7.43 -10.01 26.64
C ARG A 6 -7.35 -8.50 26.45
N VAL A 7 -6.58 -8.07 25.46
CA VAL A 7 -6.32 -6.65 25.20
C VAL A 7 -6.38 -6.39 23.71
N VAL A 8 -7.07 -5.34 23.31
CA VAL A 8 -7.01 -4.76 21.98
C VAL A 8 -6.50 -3.34 22.13
N GLN A 9 -5.41 -3.02 21.45
CA GLN A 9 -4.78 -1.71 21.49
C GLN A 9 -4.98 -1.01 20.15
N LEU A 10 -5.34 0.26 20.20
CA LEU A 10 -5.50 1.12 19.03
C LEU A 10 -4.41 2.18 19.01
N LEU A 11 -3.82 2.40 17.85
CA LEU A 11 -2.95 3.54 17.62
C LEU A 11 -3.81 4.82 17.72
N ASN A 12 -3.35 5.83 18.40
CA ASN A 12 -4.06 7.09 18.68
C ASN A 12 -5.18 7.00 19.74
N ASP A 13 -5.31 5.89 20.44
CA ASP A 13 -6.17 5.82 21.61
C ASP A 13 -5.45 6.50 22.79
N SER A 14 -6.16 7.34 23.53
CA SER A 14 -5.67 7.98 24.76
C SER A 14 -5.87 7.12 26.03
N GLY A 15 -6.31 5.87 25.86
CA GLY A 15 -6.51 4.92 26.96
C GLY A 15 -5.19 4.42 27.59
N GLU A 16 -5.31 3.75 28.73
CA GLU A 16 -4.16 3.24 29.51
C GLU A 16 -3.28 2.20 28.77
N HIS A 17 -3.76 1.62 27.67
CA HIS A 17 -3.07 0.57 26.90
C HIS A 17 -3.05 0.88 25.42
N ASN A 18 -2.56 2.06 25.04
CA ASN A 18 -2.47 2.41 23.63
C ASN A 18 -1.17 1.88 22.98
N LEU A 19 -1.17 1.78 21.65
CA LEU A 19 0.00 1.31 20.91
C LEU A 19 1.20 2.26 21.02
N GLN A 20 0.98 3.54 21.30
CA GLN A 20 2.07 4.50 21.49
C GLN A 20 2.93 4.14 22.70
N ASP A 21 2.31 3.66 23.78
CA ASP A 21 3.06 3.19 24.96
C ASP A 21 3.85 1.92 24.63
N ALA A 22 3.28 1.02 23.84
CA ALA A 22 3.96 -0.17 23.36
C ALA A 22 5.19 0.14 22.49
N ILE A 23 5.13 1.18 21.63
CA ILE A 23 6.25 1.63 20.80
C ILE A 23 7.43 2.12 21.66
N ASN A 24 7.14 2.72 22.81
CA ASN A 24 8.15 3.24 23.73
C ASN A 24 8.69 2.18 24.71
N HIS A 25 8.17 0.96 24.67
CA HIS A 25 8.60 -0.11 25.56
C HIS A 25 9.92 -0.72 25.07
N PRO A 26 10.88 -0.99 25.98
CA PRO A 26 12.11 -1.72 25.60
C PRO A 26 11.77 -3.07 25.00
N ALA A 27 12.36 -3.38 23.84
CA ALA A 27 12.17 -4.66 23.17
C ALA A 27 13.27 -5.70 23.49
N GLU A 28 14.12 -5.40 24.46
CA GLU A 28 15.30 -6.21 24.79
C GLU A 28 14.93 -7.62 25.24
N ASP A 29 13.78 -7.76 25.90
CA ASP A 29 13.26 -9.05 26.39
C ASP A 29 12.31 -9.74 25.41
N PHE A 30 12.08 -9.16 24.22
CA PHE A 30 11.18 -9.74 23.25
C PHE A 30 11.84 -10.93 22.53
N THR A 31 11.25 -12.09 22.68
CA THR A 31 11.64 -13.28 21.92
C THR A 31 10.51 -13.65 20.97
N ALA A 32 10.79 -13.61 19.66
CA ALA A 32 9.81 -14.03 18.66
C ALA A 32 9.51 -15.53 18.77
N THR A 33 8.25 -15.88 18.82
CA THR A 33 7.84 -17.30 18.77
C THR A 33 7.89 -17.75 17.31
N PRO A 34 8.70 -18.77 16.97
CA PRO A 34 8.69 -19.35 15.63
C PRO A 34 7.32 -19.93 15.33
N SER A 35 6.78 -19.65 14.14
CA SER A 35 5.57 -20.29 13.62
C SER A 35 5.88 -21.01 12.32
N PRO A 36 5.29 -22.19 12.07
CA PRO A 36 5.44 -22.91 10.81
C PRO A 36 5.02 -22.04 9.63
N ALA A 37 5.80 -22.08 8.56
CA ALA A 37 5.57 -21.19 7.41
C ALA A 37 4.30 -21.52 6.61
N ASP A 38 3.75 -22.71 6.79
CA ASP A 38 2.52 -23.20 6.17
C ASP A 38 1.28 -23.06 7.08
N GLU A 39 1.45 -22.60 8.32
CA GLU A 39 0.32 -22.21 9.15
C GLU A 39 -0.25 -20.84 8.74
N VAL A 40 -1.49 -20.58 9.15
CA VAL A 40 -2.16 -19.31 8.91
C VAL A 40 -1.49 -18.21 9.70
N ALA A 41 -0.91 -17.24 9.00
CA ALA A 41 -0.27 -16.09 9.61
C ALA A 41 -1.28 -15.01 9.99
N TYR A 42 -2.30 -14.80 9.16
CA TYR A 42 -3.35 -13.80 9.37
C TYR A 42 -4.53 -14.03 8.42
N PHE A 43 -5.61 -13.29 8.68
CA PHE A 43 -6.80 -13.30 7.85
C PHE A 43 -6.99 -11.94 7.19
N GLN A 44 -7.33 -11.96 5.91
CA GLN A 44 -7.78 -10.79 5.17
C GLN A 44 -9.30 -10.80 5.04
N LEU A 45 -9.90 -9.61 5.01
CA LEU A 45 -11.32 -9.48 4.72
C LEU A 45 -11.58 -9.48 3.21
N SER A 46 -12.56 -10.24 2.77
CA SER A 46 -13.01 -10.16 1.38
C SER A 46 -13.69 -8.82 1.12
N GLY A 47 -13.47 -8.24 -0.07
CA GLY A 47 -14.11 -7.00 -0.51
C GLY A 47 -15.56 -7.17 -0.98
N GLY A 48 -16.33 -8.11 -0.43
CA GLY A 48 -17.72 -8.37 -0.84
C GLY A 48 -18.65 -7.19 -0.54
N THR A 49 -19.36 -6.72 -1.56
CA THR A 49 -20.35 -5.65 -1.46
C THR A 49 -21.73 -6.12 -1.00
N THR A 50 -21.95 -7.43 -0.92
CA THR A 50 -23.27 -8.04 -0.73
C THR A 50 -23.26 -9.11 0.36
N GLY A 51 -22.95 -8.75 1.60
CA GLY A 51 -23.05 -9.71 2.72
C GLY A 51 -21.95 -9.55 3.77
N THR A 52 -21.91 -10.49 4.72
CA THR A 52 -20.88 -10.53 5.75
C THR A 52 -19.51 -10.78 5.11
N PRO A 53 -18.49 -9.94 5.36
CA PRO A 53 -17.15 -10.17 4.85
C PRO A 53 -16.63 -11.54 5.27
N LYS A 54 -15.97 -12.23 4.33
CA LYS A 54 -15.34 -13.53 4.62
C LYS A 54 -13.90 -13.29 5.05
N LEU A 55 -13.46 -14.07 6.03
CA LEU A 55 -12.06 -14.15 6.42
C LEU A 55 -11.32 -15.06 5.44
N ILE A 56 -10.30 -14.53 4.79
CA ILE A 56 -9.44 -15.24 3.85
C ILE A 56 -8.14 -15.58 4.57
N PRO A 57 -7.87 -16.85 4.89
CA PRO A 57 -6.62 -17.23 5.55
C PRO A 57 -5.43 -17.08 4.60
N ARG A 58 -4.33 -16.56 5.10
CA ARG A 58 -3.06 -16.45 4.39
C ARG A 58 -1.94 -17.06 5.24
N THR A 59 -1.17 -17.96 4.66
CA THR A 59 0.03 -18.51 5.30
C THR A 59 1.24 -17.61 5.05
N HIS A 60 2.31 -17.77 5.84
CA HIS A 60 3.56 -17.05 5.58
C HIS A 60 4.12 -17.38 4.18
N ASN A 61 4.14 -18.66 3.81
CA ASN A 61 4.65 -19.12 2.52
C ASN A 61 3.87 -18.54 1.33
N ASP A 62 2.53 -18.62 1.38
CA ASP A 62 1.66 -18.10 0.34
C ASP A 62 1.86 -16.59 0.13
N TYR A 63 1.88 -15.87 1.25
CA TYR A 63 1.98 -14.42 1.17
C TYR A 63 3.36 -13.95 0.73
N TYR A 64 4.42 -14.57 1.28
CA TYR A 64 5.78 -14.31 0.85
C TYR A 64 5.98 -14.63 -0.64
N TYR A 65 5.43 -15.76 -1.12
CA TYR A 65 5.48 -16.09 -2.54
C TYR A 65 4.81 -15.02 -3.40
N SER A 66 3.61 -14.57 -3.03
CA SER A 66 2.87 -13.54 -3.76
C SER A 66 3.65 -12.22 -3.83
N VAL A 67 4.20 -11.77 -2.69
CA VAL A 67 5.00 -10.54 -2.63
C VAL A 67 6.26 -10.66 -3.50
N ARG A 68 7.01 -11.76 -3.35
CA ARG A 68 8.24 -11.99 -4.12
C ARG A 68 7.98 -12.00 -5.63
N ARG A 69 6.95 -12.73 -6.08
CA ARG A 69 6.60 -12.77 -7.50
C ARG A 69 6.17 -11.42 -8.03
N SER A 70 5.42 -10.66 -7.25
CA SER A 70 5.03 -9.31 -7.62
C SER A 70 6.23 -8.36 -7.74
N VAL A 71 7.21 -8.47 -6.83
CA VAL A 71 8.47 -7.71 -6.90
C VAL A 71 9.26 -8.02 -8.17
N GLU A 72 9.37 -9.31 -8.53
CA GLU A 72 10.05 -9.76 -9.74
C GLU A 72 9.37 -9.20 -11.02
N ILE A 73 8.03 -9.28 -11.09
CA ILE A 73 7.25 -8.80 -12.23
C ILE A 73 7.35 -7.28 -12.36
N CYS A 74 7.23 -6.56 -11.27
CA CYS A 74 7.29 -5.08 -11.25
C CYS A 74 8.73 -4.54 -11.22
N GLN A 75 9.73 -5.41 -11.18
CA GLN A 75 11.16 -5.06 -11.17
C GLN A 75 11.54 -4.08 -10.04
N PHE A 76 10.97 -4.27 -8.85
CA PHE A 76 11.32 -3.46 -7.70
C PHE A 76 12.75 -3.71 -7.24
N THR A 77 13.43 -2.64 -6.87
CA THR A 77 14.84 -2.62 -6.44
C THR A 77 15.02 -1.70 -5.24
N GLN A 78 16.24 -1.60 -4.74
CA GLN A 78 16.61 -0.64 -3.68
C GLN A 78 16.35 0.84 -4.08
N GLN A 79 16.25 1.13 -5.37
CA GLN A 79 15.93 2.45 -5.89
C GLN A 79 14.41 2.70 -5.96
N THR A 80 13.59 1.72 -5.67
CA THR A 80 12.13 1.87 -5.65
C THR A 80 11.71 2.80 -4.52
N ARG A 81 10.98 3.86 -4.88
CA ARG A 81 10.37 4.82 -3.98
C ARG A 81 8.87 4.83 -4.23
N TYR A 82 8.16 4.16 -3.37
CA TYR A 82 6.74 3.88 -3.53
C TYR A 82 5.90 4.85 -2.72
N LEU A 83 4.94 5.52 -3.36
CA LEU A 83 3.91 6.29 -2.67
C LEU A 83 2.73 5.38 -2.34
N CYS A 84 2.48 5.17 -1.08
CA CYS A 84 1.29 4.50 -0.57
C CYS A 84 0.21 5.55 -0.28
N ALA A 85 -0.68 5.78 -1.23
CA ALA A 85 -1.74 6.78 -1.17
C ALA A 85 -3.15 6.18 -0.95
N ILE A 86 -3.25 4.86 -0.93
CA ILE A 86 -4.48 4.12 -0.58
C ILE A 86 -4.29 3.43 0.76
N PRO A 87 -5.35 2.98 1.46
CA PRO A 87 -5.22 2.42 2.81
C PRO A 87 -4.12 1.36 2.90
N ALA A 88 -3.09 1.61 3.71
CA ALA A 88 -1.88 0.80 3.77
C ALA A 88 -2.12 -0.66 4.19
N ALA A 89 -3.16 -0.90 5.00
CA ALA A 89 -3.57 -2.24 5.43
C ALA A 89 -4.39 -3.01 4.37
N HIS A 90 -4.80 -2.36 3.29
CA HIS A 90 -5.48 -3.04 2.19
C HIS A 90 -4.48 -3.92 1.43
N ASN A 91 -4.88 -5.15 1.09
CA ASN A 91 -4.00 -6.13 0.43
C ASN A 91 -3.28 -5.57 -0.80
N TYR A 92 -3.94 -4.75 -1.60
CA TYR A 92 -3.37 -4.14 -2.80
C TYR A 92 -2.20 -3.20 -2.47
N ALA A 93 -2.37 -2.29 -1.50
CA ALA A 93 -1.32 -1.38 -1.05
C ALA A 93 -0.20 -2.10 -0.28
N MET A 94 -0.53 -3.23 0.35
CA MET A 94 0.40 -3.94 1.22
C MET A 94 1.29 -4.91 0.46
N SER A 95 0.76 -5.67 -0.51
CA SER A 95 1.47 -6.85 -1.06
C SER A 95 1.38 -7.08 -2.57
N SER A 96 0.92 -6.10 -3.39
CA SER A 96 0.76 -6.33 -4.84
C SER A 96 1.57 -5.35 -5.74
N PRO A 97 2.90 -5.27 -5.64
CA PRO A 97 3.83 -5.69 -4.59
C PRO A 97 3.73 -4.85 -3.32
N GLY A 98 3.20 -3.62 -3.40
CA GLY A 98 2.90 -2.74 -2.28
C GLY A 98 4.08 -2.49 -1.34
N SER A 99 3.77 -2.07 -0.11
CA SER A 99 4.78 -1.71 0.88
C SER A 99 5.69 -2.88 1.26
N LEU A 100 5.14 -4.10 1.38
CA LEU A 100 5.95 -5.29 1.70
C LEU A 100 6.92 -5.65 0.57
N GLY A 101 6.50 -5.49 -0.69
CA GLY A 101 7.38 -5.69 -1.83
C GLY A 101 8.51 -4.67 -1.87
N VAL A 102 8.23 -3.42 -1.53
CA VAL A 102 9.26 -2.37 -1.44
C VAL A 102 10.27 -2.69 -0.36
N PHE A 103 9.82 -3.10 0.83
CA PHE A 103 10.72 -3.50 1.92
C PHE A 103 11.54 -4.74 1.55
N LEU A 104 10.93 -5.74 0.90
CA LEU A 104 11.66 -6.92 0.41
C LEU A 104 12.76 -6.55 -0.59
N ALA A 105 12.52 -5.55 -1.43
CA ALA A 105 13.49 -5.05 -2.40
C ALA A 105 14.54 -4.07 -1.80
N GLY A 106 14.38 -3.68 -0.53
CA GLY A 106 15.23 -2.68 0.13
C GLY A 106 14.95 -1.23 -0.27
N GLY A 107 13.77 -0.96 -0.83
CA GLY A 107 13.34 0.37 -1.26
C GLY A 107 12.76 1.24 -0.14
N THR A 108 12.13 2.35 -0.53
CA THR A 108 11.55 3.34 0.39
C THR A 108 10.03 3.44 0.18
N VAL A 109 9.27 3.43 1.26
CA VAL A 109 7.83 3.71 1.26
C VAL A 109 7.59 5.14 1.76
N VAL A 110 6.81 5.91 1.02
CA VAL A 110 6.29 7.23 1.38
C VAL A 110 4.80 7.08 1.63
N LEU A 111 4.32 7.52 2.77
CA LEU A 111 2.90 7.46 3.11
C LEU A 111 2.22 8.79 2.81
N ALA A 112 1.09 8.75 2.11
CA ALA A 112 0.19 9.88 1.95
C ALA A 112 -1.08 9.65 2.79
N ALA A 113 -1.63 10.73 3.32
CA ALA A 113 -2.84 10.65 4.14
C ALA A 113 -4.09 10.25 3.32
N ASP A 114 -4.12 10.68 2.05
CA ASP A 114 -5.15 10.33 1.08
C ASP A 114 -4.60 10.42 -0.36
N PRO A 115 -5.34 9.95 -1.39
CA PRO A 115 -4.88 9.93 -2.77
C PRO A 115 -5.11 11.23 -3.54
N SER A 116 -5.40 12.37 -2.90
CA SER A 116 -5.59 13.64 -3.59
C SER A 116 -4.32 14.13 -4.28
N ALA A 117 -4.47 14.79 -5.43
CA ALA A 117 -3.34 15.36 -6.17
C ALA A 117 -2.58 16.39 -5.32
N THR A 118 -3.30 17.22 -4.59
CA THR A 118 -2.75 18.27 -3.72
C THR A 118 -1.81 17.74 -2.63
N LEU A 119 -2.04 16.52 -2.14
CA LEU A 119 -1.14 15.86 -1.18
C LEU A 119 -0.09 15.00 -1.87
N CYS A 120 -0.47 14.27 -2.91
CA CYS A 120 0.42 13.29 -3.54
C CYS A 120 1.49 13.93 -4.41
N PHE A 121 1.17 14.96 -5.21
CA PHE A 121 2.11 15.56 -6.14
C PHE A 121 3.34 16.20 -5.45
N PRO A 122 3.16 17.01 -4.38
CA PRO A 122 4.30 17.50 -3.61
C PRO A 122 5.15 16.39 -2.96
N LEU A 123 4.51 15.29 -2.51
CA LEU A 123 5.24 14.15 -1.95
C LEU A 123 6.04 13.41 -3.02
N ILE A 124 5.50 13.25 -4.23
CA ILE A 124 6.19 12.65 -5.38
C ILE A 124 7.44 13.46 -5.71
N GLU A 125 7.31 14.75 -5.85
CA GLU A 125 8.42 15.66 -6.13
C GLU A 125 9.47 15.64 -5.02
N LYS A 126 9.04 15.89 -3.78
CA LYS A 126 9.93 15.99 -2.61
C LYS A 126 10.73 14.70 -2.38
N HIS A 127 10.09 13.56 -2.48
CA HIS A 127 10.71 12.28 -2.18
C HIS A 127 11.18 11.52 -3.42
N GLN A 128 11.07 12.12 -4.61
CA GLN A 128 11.45 11.50 -5.89
C GLN A 128 10.80 10.11 -6.06
N VAL A 129 9.50 10.05 -5.79
CA VAL A 129 8.71 8.81 -5.91
C VAL A 129 8.71 8.35 -7.36
N ASN A 130 8.98 7.07 -7.57
CA ASN A 130 9.01 6.49 -8.93
C ASN A 130 7.92 5.43 -9.18
N VAL A 131 7.23 4.98 -8.13
CA VAL A 131 6.11 4.04 -8.23
C VAL A 131 4.97 4.47 -7.32
N THR A 132 3.75 4.34 -7.79
CA THR A 132 2.56 4.44 -6.94
C THR A 132 1.47 3.48 -7.40
N ALA A 133 0.50 3.21 -6.52
CA ALA A 133 -0.67 2.39 -6.83
C ALA A 133 -1.94 3.18 -6.49
N LEU A 134 -2.89 3.21 -7.42
CA LEU A 134 -4.15 3.91 -7.28
C LEU A 134 -5.33 3.02 -7.69
N VAL A 135 -6.53 3.47 -7.35
CA VAL A 135 -7.79 2.95 -7.89
C VAL A 135 -8.28 3.86 -9.03
N PRO A 136 -9.07 3.36 -10.01
CA PRO A 136 -9.51 4.16 -11.16
C PRO A 136 -10.12 5.51 -10.81
N PRO A 137 -10.96 5.68 -9.77
CA PRO A 137 -11.45 6.99 -9.37
C PRO A 137 -10.35 7.99 -8.99
N ALA A 138 -9.31 7.52 -8.27
CA ALA A 138 -8.20 8.39 -7.89
C ALA A 138 -7.36 8.82 -9.10
N VAL A 139 -7.18 7.93 -10.09
CA VAL A 139 -6.55 8.29 -11.38
C VAL A 139 -7.34 9.40 -12.08
N SER A 140 -8.67 9.29 -12.11
CA SER A 140 -9.53 10.33 -12.71
C SER A 140 -9.36 11.68 -12.02
N LEU A 141 -9.27 11.68 -10.69
CA LEU A 141 -9.04 12.91 -9.91
C LEU A 141 -7.65 13.52 -10.21
N TRP A 142 -6.62 12.70 -10.36
CA TRP A 142 -5.29 13.22 -10.75
C TRP A 142 -5.29 13.85 -12.13
N LEU A 143 -5.94 13.19 -13.10
CA LEU A 143 -6.06 13.75 -14.46
C LEU A 143 -6.91 15.02 -14.49
N GLN A 144 -7.94 15.11 -13.66
CA GLN A 144 -8.72 16.34 -13.49
C GLN A 144 -7.86 17.45 -12.88
N ALA A 145 -7.12 17.19 -11.83
CA ALA A 145 -6.24 18.17 -11.19
C ALA A 145 -5.19 18.72 -12.16
N LEU A 146 -4.60 17.86 -13.00
CA LEU A 146 -3.69 18.30 -14.08
C LEU A 146 -4.39 19.21 -15.08
N ALA A 147 -5.63 18.91 -15.47
CA ALA A 147 -6.42 19.76 -16.37
C ALA A 147 -6.82 21.10 -15.73
N GLU A 148 -6.95 21.14 -14.41
CA GLU A 148 -7.27 22.34 -13.62
C GLU A 148 -6.01 23.18 -13.28
N GLY A 149 -4.82 22.73 -13.64
CA GLY A 149 -3.59 23.53 -13.55
C GLY A 149 -2.57 23.02 -12.52
N GLU A 150 -2.78 21.87 -11.89
CA GLU A 150 -1.73 21.24 -11.08
C GLU A 150 -0.50 20.91 -11.94
N SER A 151 0.66 21.02 -11.32
CA SER A 151 1.93 20.95 -12.06
C SER A 151 2.33 19.51 -12.40
N ARG A 152 2.28 19.16 -13.67
CA ARG A 152 2.84 17.90 -14.17
C ARG A 152 4.34 17.73 -13.84
N ALA A 153 5.08 18.82 -13.68
CA ALA A 153 6.51 18.77 -13.32
C ALA A 153 6.75 18.04 -11.99
N GLN A 154 5.80 18.10 -11.06
CA GLN A 154 5.88 17.38 -9.80
C GLN A 154 5.85 15.85 -9.95
N LEU A 155 5.36 15.35 -11.08
CA LEU A 155 5.29 13.93 -11.40
C LEU A 155 6.50 13.42 -12.20
N ALA A 156 7.52 14.26 -12.45
CA ALA A 156 8.65 13.94 -13.33
C ALA A 156 9.44 12.68 -12.91
N SER A 157 9.48 12.35 -11.62
CA SER A 157 10.16 11.15 -11.11
C SER A 157 9.34 9.87 -11.26
N LEU A 158 8.01 9.98 -11.49
CA LEU A 158 7.11 8.83 -11.53
C LEU A 158 7.34 8.01 -12.81
N LYS A 159 7.63 6.72 -12.65
CA LYS A 159 7.91 5.79 -13.77
C LYS A 159 6.79 4.78 -13.97
N LEU A 160 6.15 4.36 -12.89
CA LEU A 160 5.12 3.32 -12.90
C LEU A 160 3.93 3.73 -12.04
N LEU A 161 2.75 3.71 -12.64
CA LEU A 161 1.47 3.82 -11.95
C LEU A 161 0.71 2.49 -12.07
N GLN A 162 0.61 1.76 -10.98
CA GLN A 162 -0.23 0.58 -10.91
C GLN A 162 -1.69 0.98 -10.69
N VAL A 163 -2.62 0.34 -11.39
CA VAL A 163 -4.06 0.59 -11.21
C VAL A 163 -4.79 -0.72 -10.94
N GLY A 164 -5.49 -0.78 -9.82
CA GLY A 164 -6.19 -1.98 -9.38
C GLY A 164 -7.45 -1.68 -8.58
N GLY A 165 -8.05 -2.72 -8.02
CA GLY A 165 -9.26 -2.62 -7.18
C GLY A 165 -10.57 -2.50 -7.97
N ALA A 166 -10.55 -2.09 -9.25
CA ALA A 166 -11.71 -2.03 -10.13
C ALA A 166 -11.27 -2.06 -11.61
N ARG A 167 -12.23 -2.19 -12.51
CA ARG A 167 -11.99 -2.18 -13.95
C ARG A 167 -11.50 -0.79 -14.39
N LEU A 168 -10.33 -0.74 -15.03
CA LEU A 168 -9.84 0.44 -15.70
C LEU A 168 -10.37 0.45 -17.16
N SER A 169 -10.99 1.56 -17.59
CA SER A 169 -11.42 1.70 -18.99
C SER A 169 -10.22 1.94 -19.92
N ALA A 170 -10.33 1.49 -21.17
CA ALA A 170 -9.27 1.71 -22.16
C ALA A 170 -8.96 3.21 -22.38
N THR A 171 -10.00 4.04 -22.36
CA THR A 171 -9.86 5.50 -22.47
C THR A 171 -9.06 6.07 -21.32
N LEU A 172 -9.33 5.65 -20.08
CA LEU A 172 -8.59 6.13 -18.90
C LEU A 172 -7.14 5.60 -18.91
N ALA A 173 -6.94 4.34 -19.31
CA ALA A 173 -5.62 3.75 -19.42
C ALA A 173 -4.72 4.49 -20.44
N ALA A 174 -5.27 4.88 -21.60
CA ALA A 174 -4.54 5.61 -22.62
C ALA A 174 -4.10 7.02 -22.16
N ARG A 175 -4.83 7.65 -21.26
CA ARG A 175 -4.53 8.99 -20.74
C ARG A 175 -3.33 8.99 -19.77
N ILE A 176 -3.07 7.90 -19.07
CA ILE A 176 -2.01 7.83 -18.06
C ILE A 176 -0.64 8.15 -18.68
N PRO A 177 -0.13 7.43 -19.69
CA PRO A 177 1.17 7.77 -20.29
C PRO A 177 1.17 9.14 -20.98
N ALA A 178 0.05 9.56 -21.55
CA ALA A 178 -0.05 10.83 -22.26
C ALA A 178 -0.01 12.05 -21.33
N GLU A 179 -0.75 12.02 -20.24
CA GLU A 179 -0.99 13.17 -19.36
C GLU A 179 -0.15 13.11 -18.07
N ILE A 180 -0.02 11.95 -17.45
CA ILE A 180 0.81 11.75 -16.25
C ILE A 180 2.28 11.57 -16.65
N GLY A 181 2.54 10.81 -17.72
CA GLY A 181 3.89 10.63 -18.27
C GLY A 181 4.64 9.41 -17.76
N CYS A 182 3.95 8.45 -17.16
CA CYS A 182 4.52 7.21 -16.65
C CYS A 182 3.92 5.96 -17.31
N GLN A 183 4.55 4.81 -17.12
CA GLN A 183 3.99 3.51 -17.53
C GLN A 183 2.79 3.14 -16.66
N LEU A 184 1.89 2.34 -17.23
CA LEU A 184 0.77 1.71 -16.57
C LEU A 184 1.05 0.23 -16.40
#